data_0cefac06e67dc66edb039ddf69c44acf
#
_entry.id   0cefac06e67dc66edb039ddf69c44acf
#
_cell.length_a   1.000
_cell.length_b   1.000
_cell.length_c   1.000
_cell.angle_alpha   90.00
_cell.angle_beta   90.00
_cell.angle_gamma   90.00
#
_symmetry.space_group_name_H-M   'P 1'
#
loop_
_entity.id
_entity.type
_entity.pdbx_description
1 polymer ?
#
loop_
_entity_poly.entity_id
_entity_poly.type
_entity_poly.pdbx_seq_one_letter_code
_entity_poly.pdbx_strand_id
1 'polypeptide(L)'
;MFDKLFHESLAYLPDLQVDTAHLALPSELVETMCLTDGVVVRLPFHLARMQAACQALGWRDVSEGLPELWAATSAQMPEDCRQGRTMARIVYGAEGIRSITFRSYAPRLVRSLRLVVADHVDYALKSTDRKVITECFDQRNGCDDVLMVRDHLLTDTSIANIALWHEQHNRWYTPARPLLRGTHRAALLRAGIIHEDTALTLDRLSEFSRIRLFNAMLTWGEIELPMVALLPPITH
;
A
#
# COMPACT_ATOMS: atom_id res chain seq x y z
N MET A 1 -18.52 -17.20 -6.77
CA MET A 1 -18.31 -15.74 -6.93
C MET A 1 -16.84 -15.41 -7.20
N PHE A 2 -15.89 -16.07 -6.53
CA PHE A 2 -14.45 -15.90 -6.75
C PHE A 2 -14.01 -16.27 -8.18
N ASP A 3 -14.52 -17.38 -8.74
CA ASP A 3 -14.16 -17.88 -10.10
C ASP A 3 -14.42 -16.85 -11.21
N LYS A 4 -15.50 -16.07 -11.13
CA LYS A 4 -15.77 -15.03 -12.14
C LYS A 4 -14.80 -13.86 -12.11
N LEU A 5 -14.27 -13.50 -10.91
CA LEU A 5 -13.35 -12.38 -10.74
C LEU A 5 -11.91 -12.74 -11.19
N PHE A 6 -11.53 -14.02 -11.13
CA PHE A 6 -10.23 -14.48 -11.62
C PHE A 6 -10.14 -14.57 -13.15
N HIS A 7 -11.28 -14.67 -13.85
CA HIS A 7 -11.33 -14.75 -15.32
C HIS A 7 -11.48 -13.39 -16.02
N GLU A 8 -11.71 -12.30 -15.29
CA GLU A 8 -11.59 -10.99 -15.89
C GLU A 8 -10.11 -10.74 -16.24
N SER A 9 -9.86 -10.55 -17.54
CA SER A 9 -8.53 -10.24 -18.08
C SER A 9 -7.87 -9.16 -17.24
N LEU A 10 -6.80 -9.50 -16.54
CA LEU A 10 -5.95 -8.55 -15.84
C LEU A 10 -5.30 -7.66 -16.91
N ALA A 11 -5.90 -6.51 -17.15
CA ALA A 11 -5.27 -5.50 -17.97
C ALA A 11 -3.90 -5.18 -17.36
N TYR A 12 -2.86 -5.08 -18.19
CA TYR A 12 -1.56 -4.55 -17.78
C TYR A 12 -1.77 -3.23 -17.02
N LEU A 13 -1.33 -3.19 -15.77
CA LEU A 13 -1.42 -2.02 -14.91
C LEU A 13 -0.01 -1.44 -14.73
N PRO A 14 0.40 -0.46 -15.56
CA PRO A 14 1.74 0.12 -15.51
C PRO A 14 2.07 0.70 -14.15
N ASP A 15 1.06 1.21 -13.42
CA ASP A 15 1.21 1.76 -12.08
C ASP A 15 1.67 0.74 -11.01
N LEU A 16 1.62 -0.56 -11.32
CA LEU A 16 2.05 -1.62 -10.40
C LEU A 16 3.38 -2.27 -10.82
N GLN A 17 3.97 -1.86 -11.94
CA GLN A 17 5.27 -2.38 -12.38
C GLN A 17 6.40 -1.88 -11.46
N VAL A 18 7.39 -2.74 -11.22
CA VAL A 18 8.52 -2.47 -10.34
C VAL A 18 9.81 -2.63 -11.12
N ASP A 19 10.69 -1.63 -11.04
CA ASP A 19 12.07 -1.75 -11.48
C ASP A 19 12.90 -2.33 -10.32
N THR A 20 13.53 -3.46 -10.55
CA THR A 20 14.32 -4.19 -9.53
C THR A 20 15.83 -4.07 -9.73
N ALA A 21 16.29 -3.29 -10.72
CA ALA A 21 17.70 -3.24 -11.10
C ALA A 21 18.67 -2.88 -9.94
N HIS A 22 18.17 -2.24 -8.89
CA HIS A 22 18.96 -1.75 -7.75
C HIS A 22 18.45 -2.27 -6.40
N LEU A 23 17.51 -3.23 -6.40
CA LEU A 23 16.87 -3.73 -5.18
C LEU A 23 17.63 -4.90 -4.56
N ALA A 24 17.71 -4.92 -3.22
CA ALA A 24 17.96 -6.16 -2.49
C ALA A 24 16.73 -7.07 -2.66
N LEU A 25 16.89 -8.20 -3.36
CA LEU A 25 15.77 -9.07 -3.70
C LEU A 25 15.25 -9.80 -2.46
N PRO A 26 14.00 -9.61 -2.06
CA PRO A 26 13.42 -10.30 -0.91
C PRO A 26 13.17 -11.76 -1.25
N SER A 27 13.31 -12.64 -0.24
CA SER A 27 12.95 -14.06 -0.36
C SER A 27 11.44 -14.30 -0.23
N GLU A 28 10.72 -13.39 0.40
CA GLU A 28 9.29 -13.48 0.65
C GLU A 28 8.59 -12.13 0.47
N LEU A 29 7.44 -12.20 -0.17
CA LEU A 29 6.53 -11.09 -0.33
C LEU A 29 5.22 -11.35 0.42
N VAL A 30 4.50 -10.26 0.69
CA VAL A 30 3.20 -10.33 1.34
C VAL A 30 2.15 -9.55 0.54
N GLU A 31 1.02 -10.17 0.29
CA GLU A 31 -0.18 -9.48 -0.14
C GLU A 31 -1.13 -9.31 1.03
N THR A 32 -1.75 -8.13 1.13
CA THR A 32 -2.72 -7.83 2.18
C THR A 32 -3.99 -7.35 1.49
N MET A 33 -5.03 -8.16 1.55
CA MET A 33 -6.31 -7.92 0.91
C MET A 33 -7.37 -7.57 1.95
N CYS A 34 -8.19 -6.58 1.66
CA CYS A 34 -9.38 -6.26 2.44
C CYS A 34 -10.55 -7.13 1.97
N LEU A 35 -11.21 -7.78 2.91
CA LEU A 35 -12.54 -8.36 2.70
C LEU A 35 -13.57 -7.49 3.42
N THR A 36 -14.69 -7.26 2.77
CA THR A 36 -15.89 -6.69 3.38
C THR A 36 -17.00 -7.72 3.24
N ASP A 37 -17.49 -8.20 4.37
CA ASP A 37 -18.54 -9.24 4.42
C ASP A 37 -18.20 -10.45 3.51
N GLY A 38 -16.95 -10.91 3.59
CA GLY A 38 -16.43 -12.05 2.84
C GLY A 38 -16.05 -11.78 1.38
N VAL A 39 -16.27 -10.56 0.86
CA VAL A 39 -15.92 -10.19 -0.53
C VAL A 39 -14.59 -9.48 -0.58
N VAL A 40 -13.66 -9.96 -1.40
CA VAL A 40 -12.35 -9.32 -1.60
C VAL A 40 -12.50 -8.01 -2.36
N VAL A 41 -12.03 -6.93 -1.75
CA VAL A 41 -12.06 -5.60 -2.35
C VAL A 41 -10.86 -5.41 -3.26
N ARG A 42 -11.06 -4.91 -4.49
CA ARG A 42 -10.00 -4.61 -5.47
C ARG A 42 -9.13 -5.82 -5.87
N LEU A 43 -9.69 -7.02 -5.88
CA LEU A 43 -8.97 -8.25 -6.22
C LEU A 43 -8.11 -8.13 -7.51
N PRO A 44 -8.60 -7.58 -8.65
CA PRO A 44 -7.79 -7.48 -9.86
C PRO A 44 -6.46 -6.73 -9.67
N PHE A 45 -6.46 -5.66 -8.85
CA PHE A 45 -5.24 -4.90 -8.55
C PHE A 45 -4.25 -5.67 -7.68
N HIS A 46 -4.75 -6.52 -6.77
CA HIS A 46 -3.91 -7.40 -5.96
C HIS A 46 -3.23 -8.47 -6.81
N LEU A 47 -3.99 -9.12 -7.69
CA LEU A 47 -3.45 -10.11 -8.62
C LEU A 47 -2.42 -9.50 -9.57
N ALA A 48 -2.71 -8.33 -10.14
CA ALA A 48 -1.77 -7.62 -11.02
C ALA A 48 -0.47 -7.26 -10.30
N ARG A 49 -0.51 -6.85 -9.01
CA ARG A 49 0.70 -6.59 -8.24
C ARG A 49 1.49 -7.86 -7.94
N MET A 50 0.82 -8.95 -7.60
CA MET A 50 1.48 -10.24 -7.40
C MET A 50 2.20 -10.69 -8.68
N GLN A 51 1.53 -10.61 -9.83
CA GLN A 51 2.12 -10.93 -11.14
C GLN A 51 3.32 -10.04 -11.46
N ALA A 52 3.18 -8.72 -11.31
CA ALA A 52 4.27 -7.77 -11.55
C ALA A 52 5.49 -8.05 -10.66
N ALA A 53 5.27 -8.36 -9.39
CA ALA A 53 6.34 -8.72 -8.46
C ALA A 53 7.01 -10.05 -8.83
N CYS A 54 6.24 -11.08 -9.17
CA CYS A 54 6.79 -12.36 -9.63
C CYS A 54 7.61 -12.18 -10.92
N GLN A 55 7.10 -11.41 -11.87
CA GLN A 55 7.81 -11.12 -13.11
C GLN A 55 9.14 -10.38 -12.85
N ALA A 56 9.12 -9.36 -11.99
CA ALA A 56 10.30 -8.58 -11.64
C ALA A 56 11.38 -9.41 -10.93
N LEU A 57 10.99 -10.45 -10.18
CA LEU A 57 11.88 -11.36 -9.46
C LEU A 57 12.24 -12.62 -10.25
N GLY A 58 11.71 -12.80 -11.46
CA GLY A 58 11.90 -14.04 -12.23
C GLY A 58 11.24 -15.27 -11.59
N TRP A 59 10.22 -15.07 -10.76
CA TRP A 59 9.45 -16.16 -10.13
C TRP A 59 8.31 -16.61 -11.03
N ARG A 60 7.86 -17.85 -10.82
CA ARG A 60 6.60 -18.32 -11.40
C ARG A 60 5.44 -17.47 -10.86
N ASP A 61 4.44 -17.20 -11.70
CA ASP A 61 3.23 -16.50 -11.26
C ASP A 61 2.48 -17.31 -10.22
N VAL A 62 2.49 -16.84 -8.98
CA VAL A 62 1.84 -17.49 -7.85
C VAL A 62 0.33 -17.25 -7.81
N SER A 63 -0.17 -16.27 -8.58
CA SER A 63 -1.60 -15.95 -8.60
C SER A 63 -2.44 -17.04 -9.25
N GLU A 64 -1.85 -17.88 -10.11
CA GLU A 64 -2.53 -19.01 -10.75
C GLU A 64 -3.05 -20.05 -9.74
N GLY A 65 -2.28 -20.33 -8.67
CA GLY A 65 -2.67 -21.29 -7.61
C GLY A 65 -3.54 -20.69 -6.52
N LEU A 66 -3.76 -19.37 -6.53
CA LEU A 66 -4.49 -18.69 -5.47
C LEU A 66 -5.97 -19.11 -5.36
N PRO A 67 -6.74 -19.34 -6.45
CA PRO A 67 -8.15 -19.69 -6.33
C PRO A 67 -8.41 -20.96 -5.51
N GLU A 68 -7.66 -22.04 -5.79
CA GLU A 68 -7.82 -23.31 -5.08
C GLU A 68 -7.44 -23.20 -3.61
N LEU A 69 -6.27 -22.61 -3.35
CA LEU A 69 -5.78 -22.43 -1.99
C LEU A 69 -6.68 -21.47 -1.20
N TRP A 70 -7.22 -20.44 -1.84
CA TRP A 70 -8.19 -19.54 -1.25
C TRP A 70 -9.47 -20.25 -0.86
N ALA A 71 -10.04 -21.06 -1.75
CA ALA A 71 -11.26 -21.83 -1.46
C ALA A 71 -11.07 -22.75 -0.25
N ALA A 72 -9.95 -23.49 -0.20
CA ALA A 72 -9.63 -24.39 0.89
C ALA A 72 -9.44 -23.63 2.23
N THR A 73 -8.75 -22.48 2.21
CA THR A 73 -8.42 -21.73 3.42
C THR A 73 -9.60 -20.89 3.90
N SER A 74 -10.39 -20.30 3.00
CA SER A 74 -11.56 -19.49 3.35
C SER A 74 -12.69 -20.32 3.97
N ALA A 75 -12.78 -21.62 3.66
CA ALA A 75 -13.68 -22.52 4.33
C ALA A 75 -13.40 -22.63 5.84
N GLN A 76 -12.16 -22.43 6.25
CA GLN A 76 -11.67 -22.46 7.64
C GLN A 76 -11.55 -21.06 8.26
N MET A 77 -12.09 -20.02 7.61
CA MET A 77 -12.04 -18.66 8.12
C MET A 77 -12.74 -18.56 9.50
N PRO A 78 -12.10 -17.94 10.50
CA PRO A 78 -12.70 -17.68 11.80
C PRO A 78 -14.05 -16.96 11.71
N GLU A 79 -14.97 -17.24 12.63
CA GLU A 79 -16.33 -16.69 12.61
C GLU A 79 -16.34 -15.15 12.65
N ASP A 80 -15.47 -14.55 13.48
CA ASP A 80 -15.29 -13.10 13.60
C ASP A 80 -14.69 -12.43 12.36
N CYS A 81 -14.20 -13.22 11.40
CA CYS A 81 -13.70 -12.77 10.11
C CYS A 81 -14.72 -12.86 8.97
N ARG A 82 -15.91 -13.43 9.21
CA ARG A 82 -16.93 -13.64 8.16
C ARG A 82 -17.76 -12.39 7.88
N GLN A 83 -17.82 -11.47 8.82
CA GLN A 83 -18.57 -10.22 8.72
C GLN A 83 -17.66 -9.03 9.01
N GLY A 84 -18.07 -7.86 8.50
CA GLY A 84 -17.31 -6.62 8.65
C GLY A 84 -16.04 -6.59 7.82
N ARG A 85 -15.03 -5.89 8.33
CA ARG A 85 -13.75 -5.71 7.65
C ARG A 85 -12.74 -6.75 8.14
N THR A 86 -12.29 -7.59 7.23
CA THR A 86 -11.30 -8.64 7.50
C THR A 86 -10.05 -8.43 6.65
N MET A 87 -8.90 -8.67 7.25
CA MET A 87 -7.61 -8.71 6.57
C MET A 87 -7.29 -10.16 6.18
N ALA A 88 -7.13 -10.41 4.88
CA ALA A 88 -6.46 -11.60 4.39
C ALA A 88 -4.99 -11.27 4.11
N ARG A 89 -4.09 -11.98 4.76
CA ARG A 89 -2.64 -11.86 4.57
C ARG A 89 -2.12 -13.11 3.88
N ILE A 90 -1.55 -12.92 2.68
CA ILE A 90 -0.99 -13.96 1.82
C ILE A 90 0.52 -13.77 1.79
N VAL A 91 1.28 -14.76 2.24
CA VAL A 91 2.75 -14.79 2.13
C VAL A 91 3.12 -15.71 0.98
N TYR A 92 4.02 -15.26 0.13
CA TYR A 92 4.46 -16.03 -1.03
C TYR A 92 5.95 -15.77 -1.35
N GLY A 93 6.56 -16.68 -2.08
CA GLY A 93 7.94 -16.65 -2.52
C GLY A 93 8.11 -17.39 -3.84
N ALA A 94 9.35 -17.65 -4.25
CA ALA A 94 9.69 -18.35 -5.49
C ALA A 94 8.98 -19.72 -5.63
N GLU A 95 8.79 -20.42 -4.51
CA GLU A 95 8.19 -21.76 -4.46
C GLU A 95 6.64 -21.74 -4.45
N GLY A 96 6.02 -20.56 -4.44
CA GLY A 96 4.57 -20.41 -4.42
C GLY A 96 4.03 -19.72 -3.17
N ILE A 97 2.72 -19.88 -2.94
CA ILE A 97 2.04 -19.33 -1.74
C ILE A 97 2.39 -20.21 -0.54
N ARG A 98 2.90 -19.58 0.52
CA ARG A 98 3.29 -20.24 1.78
C ARG A 98 2.17 -20.29 2.80
N SER A 99 1.39 -19.20 2.90
CA SER A 99 0.29 -19.13 3.86
C SER A 99 -0.76 -18.11 3.44
N ILE A 100 -2.01 -18.37 3.81
CA ILE A 100 -3.12 -17.43 3.82
C ILE A 100 -3.68 -17.40 5.24
N THR A 101 -3.76 -16.23 5.83
CA THR A 101 -4.33 -16.04 7.18
C THR A 101 -5.36 -14.94 7.17
N PHE A 102 -6.39 -15.08 8.01
CA PHE A 102 -7.47 -14.10 8.16
C PHE A 102 -7.47 -13.54 9.57
N ARG A 103 -7.77 -12.25 9.69
CA ARG A 103 -8.05 -11.63 10.99
C ARG A 103 -9.03 -10.48 10.82
N SER A 104 -9.91 -10.30 11.79
CA SER A 104 -10.73 -9.10 11.90
C SER A 104 -9.85 -7.86 11.94
N TYR A 105 -10.27 -6.78 11.29
CA TYR A 105 -9.45 -5.58 11.12
C TYR A 105 -10.16 -4.33 11.62
N ALA A 106 -9.50 -3.61 12.52
CA ALA A 106 -9.84 -2.26 12.91
C ALA A 106 -8.71 -1.31 12.48
N PRO A 107 -9.03 -0.18 11.83
CA PRO A 107 -8.03 0.82 11.44
C PRO A 107 -7.33 1.40 12.67
N ARG A 108 -6.01 1.54 12.57
CA ARG A 108 -5.26 2.35 13.52
C ARG A 108 -5.57 3.83 13.26
N LEU A 109 -5.95 4.53 14.31
CA LEU A 109 -6.16 5.97 14.23
C LEU A 109 -4.83 6.69 14.06
N VAL A 110 -4.74 7.57 13.06
CA VAL A 110 -3.59 8.44 12.81
C VAL A 110 -4.10 9.88 12.79
N ARG A 111 -3.54 10.72 13.65
CA ARG A 111 -3.90 12.14 13.81
C ARG A 111 -2.72 13.08 13.61
N SER A 112 -1.51 12.54 13.61
CA SER A 112 -0.26 13.30 13.46
C SER A 112 0.79 12.49 12.73
N LEU A 113 1.61 13.18 11.93
CA LEU A 113 2.70 12.61 11.15
C LEU A 113 3.99 13.36 11.44
N ARG A 114 5.10 12.63 11.60
CA ARG A 114 6.44 13.18 11.65
C ARG A 114 7.10 13.02 10.29
N LEU A 115 7.64 14.11 9.74
CA LEU A 115 8.52 14.03 8.57
C LEU A 115 9.83 13.31 8.96
N VAL A 116 10.25 12.34 8.17
CA VAL A 116 11.46 11.55 8.39
C VAL A 116 12.20 11.37 7.06
N VAL A 117 13.51 11.67 7.05
CA VAL A 117 14.36 11.40 5.89
C VAL A 117 14.56 9.90 5.73
N ALA A 118 14.32 9.39 4.54
CA ALA A 118 14.25 7.98 4.22
C ALA A 118 15.00 7.65 2.91
N ASP A 119 16.09 8.37 2.61
CA ASP A 119 16.87 8.21 1.36
C ASP A 119 17.44 6.80 1.19
N HIS A 120 17.69 6.11 2.30
CA HIS A 120 18.18 4.72 2.34
C HIS A 120 17.09 3.66 2.22
N VAL A 121 15.80 4.06 2.22
CA VAL A 121 14.69 3.10 2.22
C VAL A 121 14.40 2.62 0.81
N ASP A 122 14.50 1.31 0.65
CA ASP A 122 14.05 0.59 -0.53
C ASP A 122 12.94 -0.38 -0.15
N TYR A 123 11.71 -0.11 -0.63
CA TYR A 123 10.53 -0.91 -0.33
C TYR A 123 9.59 -1.02 -1.55
N ALA A 124 10.15 -1.01 -2.76
CA ALA A 124 9.37 -1.07 -3.99
C ALA A 124 8.59 -2.39 -4.13
N LEU A 125 9.10 -3.48 -3.56
CA LEU A 125 8.41 -4.75 -3.38
C LEU A 125 7.83 -4.86 -1.97
N LYS A 126 6.59 -5.35 -1.85
CA LYS A 126 5.93 -5.54 -0.57
C LYS A 126 6.49 -6.75 0.17
N SER A 127 7.71 -6.59 0.72
CA SER A 127 8.42 -7.61 1.47
C SER A 127 7.79 -7.89 2.83
N THR A 128 7.96 -9.12 3.33
CA THR A 128 7.70 -9.47 4.74
C THR A 128 8.72 -8.82 5.66
N ASP A 129 9.96 -8.57 5.19
CA ASP A 129 10.95 -7.77 5.91
C ASP A 129 10.59 -6.29 5.83
N ARG A 130 10.33 -5.72 7.00
CA ARG A 130 9.95 -4.32 7.18
C ARG A 130 10.93 -3.55 8.08
N LYS A 131 12.13 -4.07 8.26
CA LYS A 131 13.10 -3.49 9.20
C LYS A 131 13.32 -2.00 8.91
N VAL A 132 13.65 -1.65 7.68
CA VAL A 132 13.91 -0.25 7.29
C VAL A 132 12.69 0.67 7.48
N ILE A 133 11.48 0.16 7.22
CA ILE A 133 10.24 0.92 7.49
C ILE A 133 10.01 1.08 8.99
N THR A 134 10.33 0.06 9.79
CA THR A 134 10.21 0.12 11.25
C THR A 134 11.20 1.11 11.85
N GLU A 135 12.44 1.14 11.36
CA GLU A 135 13.47 2.11 11.77
C GLU A 135 13.02 3.56 11.49
N CYS A 136 12.36 3.82 10.34
CA CYS A 136 11.75 5.12 10.08
C CYS A 136 10.57 5.41 11.02
N PHE A 137 9.69 4.41 11.23
CA PHE A 137 8.53 4.56 12.12
C PHE A 137 8.93 4.87 13.56
N ASP A 138 10.04 4.32 14.04
CA ASP A 138 10.54 4.57 15.41
C ASP A 138 10.98 6.01 15.63
N GLN A 139 11.26 6.78 14.55
CA GLN A 139 11.57 8.20 14.58
C GLN A 139 10.34 9.12 14.69
N ARG A 140 9.12 8.58 14.85
CA ARG A 140 7.87 9.36 14.90
C ARG A 140 7.78 10.34 16.08
N ASN A 141 8.60 10.16 17.13
CA ASN A 141 8.72 11.05 18.29
C ASN A 141 7.37 11.58 18.80
N GLY A 142 6.52 10.68 19.28
CA GLY A 142 5.22 11.02 19.83
C GLY A 142 4.11 11.28 18.79
N CYS A 143 4.40 11.33 17.49
CA CYS A 143 3.38 11.29 16.45
C CYS A 143 2.81 9.87 16.29
N ASP A 144 1.63 9.76 15.66
CA ASP A 144 0.99 8.47 15.43
C ASP A 144 1.69 7.67 14.33
N ASP A 145 2.26 8.36 13.30
CA ASP A 145 3.00 7.76 12.21
C ASP A 145 4.07 8.71 11.67
N VAL A 146 4.79 8.28 10.65
CA VAL A 146 5.75 9.08 9.91
C VAL A 146 5.26 9.35 8.49
N LEU A 147 5.72 10.44 7.90
CA LEU A 147 5.70 10.66 6.45
C LEU A 147 7.16 10.69 5.98
N MET A 148 7.51 9.71 5.17
CA MET A 148 8.87 9.52 4.69
C MET A 148 9.17 10.41 3.49
N VAL A 149 10.37 10.99 3.49
CA VAL A 149 10.90 11.86 2.44
C VAL A 149 12.13 11.21 1.86
N ARG A 150 12.17 11.00 0.54
CA ARG A 150 13.31 10.45 -0.17
C ARG A 150 13.71 11.37 -1.32
N ASP A 151 14.98 11.74 -1.40
CA ASP A 151 15.50 12.67 -2.42
C ASP A 151 14.68 13.98 -2.46
N HIS A 152 14.37 14.54 -1.28
CA HIS A 152 13.52 15.72 -1.08
C HIS A 152 12.04 15.56 -1.48
N LEU A 153 11.62 14.42 -1.98
CA LEU A 153 10.24 14.14 -2.39
C LEU A 153 9.47 13.40 -1.29
N LEU A 154 8.24 13.79 -1.09
CA LEU A 154 7.31 13.04 -0.25
C LEU A 154 7.07 11.66 -0.87
N THR A 155 6.95 10.63 -0.02
CA THR A 155 6.68 9.26 -0.46
C THR A 155 5.46 8.69 0.26
N ASP A 156 5.66 7.81 1.22
CA ASP A 156 4.61 7.06 1.93
C ASP A 156 4.70 7.27 3.44
N THR A 157 3.66 6.89 4.17
CA THR A 157 3.75 6.66 5.61
C THR A 157 4.28 5.25 5.88
N SER A 158 4.43 4.86 7.15
CA SER A 158 4.86 3.50 7.48
C SER A 158 3.89 2.42 6.97
N ILE A 159 2.63 2.75 6.71
CA ILE A 159 1.57 1.76 6.35
C ILE A 159 0.74 2.15 5.13
N ALA A 160 0.83 3.37 4.62
CA ALA A 160 -0.11 3.89 3.64
C ALA A 160 0.56 4.80 2.60
N ASN A 161 0.02 4.80 1.38
CA ASN A 161 0.24 5.88 0.43
C ASN A 161 -0.48 7.14 0.89
N ILE A 162 -0.10 8.28 0.32
CA ILE A 162 -0.68 9.58 0.64
C ILE A 162 -1.26 10.26 -0.60
N ALA A 163 -2.21 11.16 -0.37
CA ALA A 163 -2.61 12.18 -1.33
C ALA A 163 -2.83 13.52 -0.62
N LEU A 164 -2.42 14.60 -1.25
CA LEU A 164 -2.52 15.96 -0.76
C LEU A 164 -3.56 16.74 -1.57
N TRP A 165 -4.41 17.50 -0.90
CA TRP A 165 -5.44 18.33 -1.54
C TRP A 165 -4.91 19.70 -1.88
N HIS A 166 -4.95 20.05 -3.16
CA HIS A 166 -4.57 21.34 -3.67
C HIS A 166 -5.83 22.20 -3.91
N GLU A 167 -6.02 23.25 -3.10
CA GLU A 167 -7.24 24.07 -3.10
C GLU A 167 -7.48 24.74 -4.46
N GLN A 168 -6.45 25.37 -5.05
CA GLN A 168 -6.61 26.11 -6.31
C GLN A 168 -6.93 25.20 -7.50
N HIS A 169 -6.34 23.98 -7.52
CA HIS A 169 -6.58 23.01 -8.58
C HIS A 169 -7.85 22.19 -8.34
N ASN A 170 -8.39 22.21 -7.11
CA ASN A 170 -9.51 21.37 -6.67
C ASN A 170 -9.26 19.86 -6.97
N ARG A 171 -8.08 19.37 -6.59
CA ARG A 171 -7.60 18.03 -6.92
C ARG A 171 -6.74 17.42 -5.82
N TRP A 172 -6.76 16.10 -5.76
CA TRP A 172 -5.85 15.28 -4.95
C TRP A 172 -4.61 14.90 -5.76
N TYR A 173 -3.43 15.18 -5.22
CA TYR A 173 -2.15 14.78 -5.78
C TYR A 173 -1.46 13.73 -4.91
N THR A 174 -0.89 12.71 -5.54
CA THR A 174 -0.12 11.64 -4.89
C THR A 174 1.31 11.62 -5.44
N PRO A 175 2.32 11.25 -4.63
CA PRO A 175 3.67 11.11 -5.13
C PRO A 175 3.74 10.18 -6.35
N ALA A 176 4.39 10.63 -7.42
CA ALA A 176 4.64 9.79 -8.61
C ALA A 176 5.64 8.66 -8.31
N ARG A 177 6.51 8.86 -7.29
CA ARG A 177 7.50 7.88 -6.84
C ARG A 177 7.24 7.46 -5.38
N PRO A 178 6.17 6.72 -5.10
CA PRO A 178 5.93 6.18 -3.76
C PRO A 178 7.02 5.13 -3.43
N LEU A 179 7.20 4.82 -2.16
CA LEU A 179 8.03 3.66 -1.77
C LEU A 179 7.39 2.36 -2.23
N LEU A 180 6.06 2.24 -2.05
CA LEU A 180 5.30 1.08 -2.51
C LEU A 180 4.18 1.51 -3.46
N ARG A 181 4.11 0.90 -4.62
CA ARG A 181 2.97 1.05 -5.54
C ARG A 181 1.74 0.29 -5.01
N GLY A 182 0.89 1.01 -4.26
CA GLY A 182 -0.26 0.44 -3.57
C GLY A 182 -1.40 0.06 -4.52
N THR A 183 -2.11 -1.04 -4.22
CA THR A 183 -3.27 -1.49 -5.02
C THR A 183 -4.45 -0.51 -4.96
N HIS A 184 -4.67 0.13 -3.81
CA HIS A 184 -5.68 1.19 -3.69
C HIS A 184 -5.25 2.45 -4.44
N ARG A 185 -3.95 2.79 -4.43
CA ARG A 185 -3.39 3.89 -5.22
C ARG A 185 -3.65 3.68 -6.71
N ALA A 186 -3.32 2.51 -7.24
CA ALA A 186 -3.57 2.17 -8.65
C ALA A 186 -5.06 2.26 -9.02
N ALA A 187 -5.95 1.81 -8.13
CA ALA A 187 -7.40 1.92 -8.34
C ALA A 187 -7.88 3.38 -8.39
N LEU A 188 -7.38 4.24 -7.49
CA LEU A 188 -7.74 5.66 -7.43
C LEU A 188 -7.20 6.46 -8.62
N LEU A 189 -5.98 6.17 -9.07
CA LEU A 189 -5.39 6.73 -10.30
C LEU A 189 -6.22 6.37 -11.53
N ARG A 190 -6.54 5.08 -11.67
CA ARG A 190 -7.37 4.59 -12.79
C ARG A 190 -8.76 5.23 -12.81
N ALA A 191 -9.31 5.51 -11.64
CA ALA A 191 -10.61 6.20 -11.50
C ALA A 191 -10.51 7.72 -11.67
N GLY A 192 -9.33 8.30 -11.84
CA GLY A 192 -9.11 9.76 -11.93
C GLY A 192 -9.41 10.52 -10.64
N ILE A 193 -9.45 9.82 -9.48
CA ILE A 193 -9.73 10.43 -8.18
C ILE A 193 -8.48 11.13 -7.63
N ILE A 194 -7.30 10.59 -7.90
CA ILE A 194 -6.00 11.17 -7.56
C ILE A 194 -5.16 11.32 -8.83
N HIS A 195 -4.20 12.26 -8.80
CA HIS A 195 -3.28 12.55 -9.90
C HIS A 195 -1.83 12.45 -9.40
N GLU A 196 -0.93 11.92 -10.22
CA GLU A 196 0.48 11.88 -9.88
C GLU A 196 1.11 13.28 -9.98
N ASP A 197 1.98 13.59 -9.02
CA ASP A 197 2.87 14.75 -9.06
C ASP A 197 4.32 14.29 -8.87
N THR A 198 5.18 14.64 -9.80
CA THR A 198 6.60 14.28 -9.81
C THR A 198 7.46 15.16 -8.91
N ALA A 199 6.90 16.26 -8.41
CA ALA A 199 7.60 17.32 -7.67
C ALA A 199 6.95 17.63 -6.32
N LEU A 200 6.33 16.64 -5.65
CA LEU A 200 5.80 16.80 -4.30
C LEU A 200 6.95 16.91 -3.28
N THR A 201 7.48 18.11 -3.13
CA THR A 201 8.59 18.44 -2.23
C THR A 201 8.08 19.08 -0.92
N LEU A 202 8.97 19.15 0.09
CA LEU A 202 8.67 19.84 1.36
C LEU A 202 8.36 21.32 1.17
N ASP A 203 9.04 21.98 0.24
CA ASP A 203 8.87 23.43 -0.01
C ASP A 203 7.48 23.77 -0.57
N ARG A 204 6.82 22.79 -1.18
CA ARG A 204 5.49 22.94 -1.76
C ARG A 204 4.35 22.59 -0.81
N LEU A 205 4.64 22.17 0.42
CA LEU A 205 3.60 21.78 1.39
C LEU A 205 2.55 22.89 1.64
N SER A 206 2.94 24.17 1.53
CA SER A 206 2.02 25.31 1.69
C SER A 206 0.96 25.42 0.57
N GLU A 207 1.12 24.72 -0.55
CA GLU A 207 0.13 24.67 -1.64
C GLU A 207 -1.08 23.78 -1.29
N PHE A 208 -0.95 22.94 -0.25
CA PHE A 208 -1.90 21.93 0.13
C PHE A 208 -2.53 22.22 1.49
N SER A 209 -3.80 21.86 1.66
CA SER A 209 -4.53 22.08 2.92
C SER A 209 -4.77 20.81 3.72
N ARG A 210 -4.83 19.64 3.07
CA ARG A 210 -5.18 18.38 3.69
C ARG A 210 -4.35 17.24 3.11
N ILE A 211 -4.15 16.19 3.92
CA ILE A 211 -3.52 14.94 3.51
C ILE A 211 -4.43 13.76 3.84
N ARG A 212 -4.63 12.86 2.90
CA ARG A 212 -5.29 11.56 3.08
C ARG A 212 -4.28 10.43 3.11
N LEU A 213 -4.50 9.49 4.02
CA LEU A 213 -3.78 8.23 4.08
C LEU A 213 -4.67 7.12 3.57
N PHE A 214 -4.14 6.27 2.70
CA PHE A 214 -4.91 5.17 2.13
C PHE A 214 -4.03 3.96 1.77
N ASN A 215 -4.58 2.79 1.95
CA ASN A 215 -3.97 1.50 1.59
C ASN A 215 -5.07 0.49 1.24
N ALA A 216 -4.74 -0.79 1.09
CA ALA A 216 -5.74 -1.81 0.76
C ALA A 216 -6.82 -1.99 1.84
N MET A 217 -6.50 -1.68 3.11
CA MET A 217 -7.39 -1.88 4.26
C MET A 217 -8.22 -0.65 4.62
N LEU A 218 -7.81 0.55 4.19
CA LEU A 218 -8.47 1.81 4.48
C LEU A 218 -9.35 2.22 3.30
N THR A 219 -10.57 2.70 3.58
CA THR A 219 -11.41 3.32 2.57
C THR A 219 -10.91 4.73 2.22
N TRP A 220 -11.24 5.21 1.03
CA TRP A 220 -10.88 6.57 0.64
C TRP A 220 -11.55 7.61 1.53
N GLY A 221 -10.74 8.49 2.15
CA GLY A 221 -11.21 9.52 3.08
C GLY A 221 -11.39 9.05 4.52
N GLU A 222 -11.12 7.80 4.86
CA GLU A 222 -11.23 7.30 6.24
C GLU A 222 -10.22 7.94 7.19
N ILE A 223 -9.01 8.26 6.68
CA ILE A 223 -8.01 9.04 7.41
C ILE A 223 -7.69 10.29 6.59
N GLU A 224 -8.11 11.43 7.07
CA GLU A 224 -7.81 12.75 6.52
C GLU A 224 -7.30 13.66 7.64
N LEU A 225 -6.20 14.35 7.40
CA LEU A 225 -5.54 15.23 8.35
C LEU A 225 -5.38 16.63 7.72
N PRO A 226 -5.50 17.70 8.51
CA PRO A 226 -5.05 19.03 8.07
C PRO A 226 -3.52 19.05 7.98
N MET A 227 -2.95 19.90 7.12
CA MET A 227 -1.50 19.98 6.95
C MET A 227 -0.75 20.38 8.23
N VAL A 228 -1.38 21.07 9.16
CA VAL A 228 -0.81 21.39 10.49
C VAL A 228 -0.51 20.15 11.36
N ALA A 229 -1.11 19.00 11.02
CA ALA A 229 -0.81 17.73 11.69
C ALA A 229 0.51 17.08 11.22
N LEU A 230 1.16 17.67 10.21
CA LEU A 230 2.45 17.26 9.70
C LEU A 230 3.56 18.04 10.40
N LEU A 231 4.34 17.38 11.23
CA LEU A 231 5.39 17.98 12.05
C LEU A 231 6.76 17.84 11.37
N PRO A 232 7.64 18.86 11.47
CA PRO A 232 8.96 18.85 10.83
C PRO A 232 9.85 17.71 11.35
N PRO A 233 10.94 17.38 10.64
CA PRO A 233 11.94 16.45 11.13
C PRO A 233 12.55 16.96 12.46
N ILE A 234 13.07 16.01 13.26
CA ILE A 234 13.86 16.40 14.44
C ILE A 234 15.23 16.83 13.94
N THR A 235 15.59 18.06 14.22
CA THR A 235 16.98 18.54 14.05
C THR A 235 17.77 18.12 15.29
N HIS A 236 18.78 17.29 15.12
CA HIS A 236 19.76 16.93 16.16
C HIS A 236 20.89 17.95 16.18
#